data_d76ebe622e748e4644ba65040c3c426b
#
_entry.id   d76ebe622e748e4644ba65040c3c426b
#
_cell.length_a   1.000
_cell.length_b   1.000
_cell.length_c   1.000
_cell.angle_alpha   90.00
_cell.angle_beta   90.00
_cell.angle_gamma   90.00
#
_symmetry.space_group_name_H-M   'P 1'
#
loop_
_entity.id
_entity.type
_entity.pdbx_description
1 polymer ?
#
loop_
_entity_poly.entity_id
_entity_poly.type
_entity_poly.pdbx_seq_one_letter_code
_entity_poly.pdbx_strand_id
1 'polypeptide(L)'
;MINISKLKLTTLQNEILRLLFINSGNSLNAHTIAQFLKVSQPAVSKALPLLEKESLIIVKKDARSKRLSIEINRENHQIIWLKRADNLKQIYETGLVQFLYDSMPQATIILFGSYSSGEDTIKSDIDLAAINIKYKELDLKKFEQILERKIIVNSYESFKKIDTHLLNNILNGIVLKGAIDL
;
A
#
# COMPACT_ATOMS: atom_id res chain seq x y z
N MET A 1 -16.52 12.42 -26.19
CA MET A 1 -15.98 11.15 -25.64
C MET A 1 -15.36 11.45 -24.29
N ILE A 2 -15.91 10.91 -23.22
CA ILE A 2 -15.38 11.14 -21.85
C ILE A 2 -14.06 10.37 -21.73
N ASN A 3 -12.96 11.08 -21.51
CA ASN A 3 -11.66 10.44 -21.26
C ASN A 3 -11.57 10.07 -19.78
N ILE A 4 -11.94 8.84 -19.43
CA ILE A 4 -12.09 8.37 -18.05
C ILE A 4 -10.73 8.18 -17.34
N SER A 5 -9.66 7.98 -18.10
CA SER A 5 -8.31 7.84 -17.52
C SER A 5 -7.26 8.29 -18.53
N LYS A 6 -6.34 9.16 -18.09
CA LYS A 6 -5.15 9.51 -18.87
C LYS A 6 -4.15 8.34 -18.94
N LEU A 7 -4.08 7.52 -17.89
CA LEU A 7 -3.16 6.41 -17.78
C LEU A 7 -3.88 5.11 -18.13
N LYS A 8 -3.70 4.62 -19.37
CA LYS A 8 -4.26 3.34 -19.81
C LYS A 8 -3.22 2.24 -19.66
N LEU A 9 -3.20 1.63 -18.48
CA LEU A 9 -2.34 0.48 -18.20
C LEU A 9 -3.07 -0.83 -18.49
N THR A 10 -2.35 -1.80 -19.04
CA THR A 10 -2.82 -3.18 -19.19
C THR A 10 -2.91 -3.87 -17.82
N THR A 11 -3.63 -4.99 -17.74
CA THR A 11 -3.68 -5.81 -16.51
C THR A 11 -2.28 -6.17 -16.02
N LEU A 12 -1.40 -6.65 -16.91
CA LEU A 12 -0.02 -7.01 -16.55
C LEU A 12 0.77 -5.81 -16.01
N GLN A 13 0.60 -4.61 -16.60
CA GLN A 13 1.27 -3.41 -16.09
C GLN A 13 0.79 -3.02 -14.70
N ASN A 14 -0.50 -3.16 -14.41
CA ASN A 14 -1.04 -2.94 -13.07
C ASN A 14 -0.52 -3.97 -12.07
N GLU A 15 -0.42 -5.25 -12.46
CA GLU A 15 0.13 -6.30 -11.62
C GLU A 15 1.63 -6.10 -11.34
N ILE A 16 2.40 -5.65 -12.33
CA ILE A 16 3.81 -5.26 -12.14
C ILE A 16 3.92 -4.11 -11.14
N LEU A 17 3.12 -3.05 -11.29
CA LEU A 17 3.12 -1.94 -10.35
C LEU A 17 2.74 -2.41 -8.94
N ARG A 18 1.71 -3.23 -8.80
CA ARG A 18 1.30 -3.78 -7.50
C ARG A 18 2.44 -4.57 -6.84
N LEU A 19 3.13 -5.43 -7.58
CA LEU A 19 4.27 -6.17 -7.06
C LEU A 19 5.41 -5.24 -6.62
N LEU A 20 5.67 -4.18 -7.38
CA LEU A 20 6.68 -3.17 -7.04
C LEU A 20 6.26 -2.28 -5.86
N PHE A 21 4.96 -2.01 -5.66
CA PHE A 21 4.44 -1.32 -4.49
C PHE A 21 4.69 -2.11 -3.21
N ILE A 22 4.41 -3.42 -3.22
CA ILE A 22 4.71 -4.32 -2.11
C ILE A 22 6.22 -4.30 -1.81
N ASN A 23 7.05 -4.33 -2.83
CA ASN A 23 8.51 -4.37 -2.73
C ASN A 23 9.17 -2.97 -2.71
N SER A 24 8.41 -1.92 -2.42
CA SER A 24 8.92 -0.55 -2.37
C SER A 24 10.15 -0.43 -1.47
N GLY A 25 11.19 0.23 -1.97
CA GLY A 25 12.51 0.31 -1.32
C GLY A 25 13.49 -0.77 -1.76
N ASN A 26 13.03 -1.78 -2.50
CA ASN A 26 13.87 -2.79 -3.15
C ASN A 26 13.65 -2.77 -4.66
N SER A 27 14.66 -3.24 -5.39
CA SER A 27 14.54 -3.47 -6.83
C SER A 27 14.33 -4.96 -7.13
N LEU A 28 13.56 -5.25 -8.17
CA LEU A 28 13.36 -6.60 -8.71
C LEU A 28 13.96 -6.69 -10.11
N ASN A 29 14.33 -7.90 -10.55
CA ASN A 29 14.68 -8.14 -11.94
C ASN A 29 13.50 -8.72 -12.72
N ALA A 30 13.56 -8.65 -14.05
CA ALA A 30 12.47 -9.10 -14.92
C ALA A 30 12.14 -10.61 -14.77
N HIS A 31 13.12 -11.44 -14.44
CA HIS A 31 12.92 -12.87 -14.18
C HIS A 31 12.11 -13.07 -12.88
N THR A 32 12.49 -12.39 -11.80
CA THR A 32 11.78 -12.44 -10.52
C THR A 32 10.34 -11.97 -10.66
N ILE A 33 10.10 -10.84 -11.37
CA ILE A 33 8.75 -10.36 -11.65
C ILE A 33 7.94 -11.40 -12.43
N ALA A 34 8.53 -12.00 -13.46
CA ALA A 34 7.88 -13.04 -14.27
C ALA A 34 7.47 -14.26 -13.45
N GLN A 35 8.34 -14.69 -12.51
CA GLN A 35 8.06 -15.80 -11.59
C GLN A 35 6.90 -15.50 -10.65
N PHE A 36 6.90 -14.32 -9.99
CA PHE A 36 5.83 -13.92 -9.07
C PHE A 36 4.48 -13.81 -9.77
N LEU A 37 4.45 -13.21 -10.96
CA LEU A 37 3.22 -12.99 -11.72
C LEU A 37 2.83 -14.20 -12.60
N LYS A 38 3.63 -15.28 -12.63
CA LYS A 38 3.40 -16.48 -13.45
C LYS A 38 3.22 -16.17 -14.93
N VAL A 39 4.02 -15.25 -15.44
CA VAL A 39 4.05 -14.85 -16.87
C VAL A 39 5.43 -15.09 -17.46
N SER A 40 5.57 -14.94 -18.78
CA SER A 40 6.88 -15.06 -19.43
C SER A 40 7.73 -13.80 -19.21
N GLN A 41 9.05 -13.97 -19.11
CA GLN A 41 9.98 -12.82 -19.00
C GLN A 41 9.89 -11.87 -20.20
N PRO A 42 9.71 -12.32 -21.46
CA PRO A 42 9.46 -11.44 -22.59
C PRO A 42 8.17 -10.60 -22.43
N ALA A 43 7.11 -11.14 -21.80
CA ALA A 43 5.89 -10.37 -21.52
C ALA A 43 6.17 -9.21 -20.55
N VAL A 44 6.91 -9.48 -19.46
CA VAL A 44 7.38 -8.44 -18.54
C VAL A 44 8.19 -7.39 -19.30
N SER A 45 9.21 -7.80 -20.08
CA SER A 45 10.07 -6.87 -20.82
C SER A 45 9.29 -5.97 -21.79
N LYS A 46 8.20 -6.46 -22.40
CA LYS A 46 7.32 -5.68 -23.26
C LYS A 46 6.42 -4.70 -22.48
N ALA A 47 6.12 -4.98 -21.22
CA ALA A 47 5.28 -4.15 -20.38
C ALA A 47 6.01 -2.93 -19.79
N LEU A 48 7.33 -3.05 -19.52
CA LEU A 48 8.13 -2.02 -18.85
C LEU A 48 8.23 -0.68 -19.60
N PRO A 49 8.43 -0.60 -20.94
CA PRO A 49 8.70 0.66 -21.62
C PRO A 49 7.63 1.73 -21.42
N LEU A 50 6.35 1.36 -21.32
CA LEU A 50 5.29 2.33 -21.05
C LEU A 50 5.36 2.84 -19.62
N LEU A 51 5.60 1.97 -18.65
CA LEU A 51 5.72 2.35 -17.23
C LEU A 51 6.91 3.28 -17.01
N GLU A 52 8.02 3.03 -17.69
CA GLU A 52 9.22 3.86 -17.64
C GLU A 52 9.00 5.20 -18.33
N LYS A 53 8.37 5.23 -19.51
CA LYS A 53 8.00 6.45 -20.24
C LYS A 53 7.11 7.38 -19.40
N GLU A 54 6.16 6.81 -18.68
CA GLU A 54 5.28 7.55 -17.77
C GLU A 54 5.98 7.87 -16.42
N SER A 55 7.29 7.59 -16.31
CA SER A 55 8.09 7.83 -15.11
C SER A 55 7.54 7.16 -13.84
N LEU A 56 6.80 6.05 -13.98
CA LEU A 56 6.24 5.31 -12.86
C LEU A 56 7.26 4.37 -12.23
N ILE A 57 8.21 3.88 -13.04
CA ILE A 57 9.29 3.00 -12.62
C ILE A 57 10.64 3.53 -13.08
N ILE A 58 11.69 3.07 -12.43
CA ILE A 58 13.08 3.27 -12.85
C ILE A 58 13.63 1.91 -13.26
N VAL A 59 14.17 1.83 -14.48
CA VAL A 59 14.83 0.63 -15.00
C VAL A 59 16.31 0.91 -15.19
N LYS A 60 17.16 0.25 -14.39
CA LYS A 60 18.62 0.35 -14.49
C LYS A 60 19.17 -0.97 -15.03
N LYS A 61 20.10 -0.91 -15.96
CA LYS A 61 20.80 -2.10 -16.48
C LYS A 61 22.15 -2.20 -15.80
N ASP A 62 22.38 -3.31 -15.09
CA ASP A 62 23.70 -3.60 -14.54
C ASP A 62 24.72 -3.78 -15.65
N ALA A 63 25.85 -3.06 -15.55
CA ALA A 63 26.87 -3.02 -16.60
C ALA A 63 27.55 -4.39 -16.80
N ARG A 64 27.72 -5.19 -15.73
CA ARG A 64 28.44 -6.45 -15.74
C ARG A 64 27.51 -7.63 -16.06
N SER A 65 26.43 -7.80 -15.28
CA SER A 65 25.52 -8.92 -15.40
C SER A 65 24.46 -8.75 -16.50
N LYS A 66 24.33 -7.55 -17.08
CA LYS A 66 23.27 -7.18 -18.05
C LYS A 66 21.85 -7.32 -17.50
N ARG A 67 21.68 -7.63 -16.22
CA ARG A 67 20.38 -7.78 -15.58
C ARG A 67 19.72 -6.41 -15.39
N LEU A 68 18.40 -6.38 -15.53
CA LEU A 68 17.60 -5.20 -15.24
C LEU A 68 17.30 -5.14 -13.74
N SER A 69 17.46 -3.98 -13.15
CA SER A 69 17.02 -3.62 -11.81
C SER A 69 15.81 -2.69 -11.97
N ILE A 70 14.66 -3.10 -11.50
CA ILE A 70 13.37 -2.43 -11.72
C ILE A 70 12.80 -2.06 -10.35
N GLU A 71 12.49 -0.80 -10.17
CA GLU A 71 11.92 -0.25 -8.92
C GLU A 71 10.90 0.84 -9.22
N ILE A 72 10.00 1.15 -8.28
CA ILE A 72 9.09 2.29 -8.43
C ILE A 72 9.88 3.60 -8.35
N ASN A 73 9.47 4.60 -9.12
CA ASN A 73 10.04 5.93 -9.09
C ASN A 73 9.45 6.74 -7.91
N ARG A 74 10.04 6.62 -6.75
CA ARG A 74 9.57 7.29 -5.52
C ARG A 74 9.68 8.82 -5.55
N GLU A 75 10.42 9.39 -6.48
CA GLU A 75 10.53 10.85 -6.69
C GLU A 75 9.32 11.39 -7.47
N ASN A 76 8.57 10.52 -8.14
CA ASN A 76 7.36 10.90 -8.86
C ASN A 76 6.15 10.87 -7.90
N HIS A 77 5.61 12.03 -7.55
CA HIS A 77 4.43 12.14 -6.68
C HIS A 77 3.22 11.34 -7.21
N GLN A 78 3.05 11.23 -8.53
CA GLN A 78 1.94 10.47 -9.11
C GLN A 78 2.00 9.00 -8.69
N ILE A 79 3.20 8.37 -8.63
CA ILE A 79 3.31 6.97 -8.23
C ILE A 79 3.00 6.79 -6.74
N ILE A 80 3.36 7.77 -5.89
CA ILE A 80 3.01 7.75 -4.47
C ILE A 80 1.49 7.82 -4.29
N TRP A 81 0.80 8.67 -5.04
CA TRP A 81 -0.66 8.75 -4.99
C TRP A 81 -1.34 7.47 -5.53
N LEU A 82 -0.81 6.88 -6.60
CA LEU A 82 -1.31 5.60 -7.12
C LEU A 82 -1.10 4.48 -6.10
N LYS A 83 0.06 4.44 -5.45
CA LYS A 83 0.35 3.48 -4.40
C LYS A 83 -0.57 3.65 -3.19
N ARG A 84 -0.81 4.90 -2.75
CA ARG A 84 -1.77 5.22 -1.70
C ARG A 84 -3.17 4.68 -2.02
N ALA A 85 -3.65 4.90 -3.25
CA ALA A 85 -4.94 4.41 -3.70
C ALA A 85 -4.99 2.87 -3.74
N ASP A 86 -3.92 2.24 -4.22
CA ASP A 86 -3.80 0.78 -4.26
C ASP A 86 -3.72 0.18 -2.86
N ASN A 87 -2.96 0.76 -1.93
CA ASN A 87 -2.91 0.35 -0.53
C ASN A 87 -4.30 0.35 0.11
N LEU A 88 -5.06 1.44 -0.08
CA LEU A 88 -6.43 1.54 0.45
C LEU A 88 -7.36 0.50 -0.18
N LYS A 89 -7.26 0.28 -1.49
CA LYS A 89 -8.00 -0.77 -2.19
C LYS A 89 -7.72 -2.14 -1.58
N GLN A 90 -6.45 -2.47 -1.30
CA GLN A 90 -6.09 -3.75 -0.67
C GLN A 90 -6.68 -3.91 0.73
N ILE A 91 -6.70 -2.85 1.53
CA ILE A 91 -7.34 -2.86 2.86
C ILE A 91 -8.82 -3.26 2.75
N TYR A 92 -9.54 -2.75 1.75
CA TYR A 92 -10.95 -3.10 1.54
C TYR A 92 -11.13 -4.51 0.96
N GLU A 93 -10.36 -4.88 -0.06
CA GLU A 93 -10.53 -6.17 -0.77
C GLU A 93 -10.16 -7.39 0.08
N THR A 94 -9.26 -7.24 1.06
CA THR A 94 -8.90 -8.33 1.99
C THR A 94 -9.99 -8.65 3.01
N GLY A 95 -11.01 -7.79 3.15
CA GLY A 95 -12.05 -7.91 4.17
C GLY A 95 -11.59 -7.48 5.57
N LEU A 96 -10.41 -6.88 5.71
CA LEU A 96 -9.90 -6.39 7.00
C LEU A 96 -10.86 -5.37 7.62
N VAL A 97 -11.38 -4.44 6.82
CA VAL A 97 -12.32 -3.42 7.33
C VAL A 97 -13.58 -4.05 7.88
N GLN A 98 -14.16 -5.04 7.18
CA GLN A 98 -15.34 -5.75 7.67
C GLN A 98 -15.06 -6.46 9.00
N PHE A 99 -13.92 -7.15 9.09
CA PHE A 99 -13.51 -7.81 10.33
C PHE A 99 -13.38 -6.82 11.50
N LEU A 100 -12.80 -5.64 11.26
CA LEU A 100 -12.67 -4.58 12.28
C LEU A 100 -14.04 -4.00 12.67
N TYR A 101 -14.98 -3.85 11.71
CA TYR A 101 -16.35 -3.44 11.98
C TYR A 101 -17.03 -4.38 12.97
N ASP A 102 -16.95 -5.68 12.71
CA ASP A 102 -17.59 -6.71 13.52
C ASP A 102 -16.93 -6.87 14.89
N SER A 103 -15.61 -6.74 14.91
CA SER A 103 -14.81 -6.90 16.13
C SER A 103 -14.89 -5.70 17.09
N MET A 104 -15.06 -4.49 16.54
CA MET A 104 -15.05 -3.23 17.30
C MET A 104 -16.19 -2.30 16.87
N PRO A 105 -17.47 -2.66 17.10
CA PRO A 105 -18.62 -1.96 16.52
C PRO A 105 -18.74 -0.48 16.92
N GLN A 106 -18.22 -0.08 18.08
CA GLN A 106 -18.28 1.29 18.57
C GLN A 106 -17.05 2.14 18.23
N ALA A 107 -15.97 1.52 17.73
CA ALA A 107 -14.72 2.23 17.48
C ALA A 107 -14.79 3.07 16.20
N THR A 108 -14.16 4.24 16.23
CA THR A 108 -13.69 4.93 15.03
C THR A 108 -12.34 4.36 14.64
N ILE A 109 -12.18 3.91 13.38
CA ILE A 109 -10.98 3.26 12.89
C ILE A 109 -10.32 4.13 11.83
N ILE A 110 -9.05 4.45 12.03
CA ILE A 110 -8.28 5.33 11.16
C ILE A 110 -7.00 4.60 10.74
N LEU A 111 -6.79 4.46 9.42
CA LEU A 111 -5.53 4.02 8.83
C LEU A 111 -4.59 5.23 8.77
N PHE A 112 -3.42 5.15 9.39
CA PHE A 112 -2.47 6.26 9.42
C PHE A 112 -1.04 5.80 9.11
N GLY A 113 -0.06 6.70 9.23
CA GLY A 113 1.35 6.40 8.95
C GLY A 113 1.67 6.23 7.47
N SER A 114 2.83 5.64 7.18
CA SER A 114 3.39 5.57 5.84
C SER A 114 2.53 4.76 4.85
N TYR A 115 1.82 3.74 5.32
CA TYR A 115 0.94 2.95 4.46
C TYR A 115 -0.27 3.76 3.98
N SER A 116 -0.80 4.63 4.83
CA SER A 116 -1.92 5.53 4.48
C SER A 116 -1.52 6.64 3.52
N SER A 117 -0.26 7.08 3.54
CA SER A 117 0.28 8.11 2.65
C SER A 117 0.83 7.56 1.32
N GLY A 118 1.07 6.24 1.22
CA GLY A 118 1.71 5.60 0.06
C GLY A 118 3.24 5.66 0.09
N GLU A 119 3.84 6.09 1.19
CA GLU A 119 5.29 6.21 1.37
C GLU A 119 5.91 4.95 1.99
N ASP A 120 5.09 3.95 2.33
CA ASP A 120 5.53 2.70 2.93
C ASP A 120 6.54 1.96 2.05
N THR A 121 7.38 1.19 2.72
CA THR A 121 8.35 0.26 2.10
C THR A 121 8.00 -1.17 2.49
N ILE A 122 8.71 -2.16 1.93
CA ILE A 122 8.54 -3.56 2.30
C ILE A 122 8.72 -3.83 3.81
N LYS A 123 9.40 -2.93 4.54
CA LYS A 123 9.66 -3.05 5.98
C LYS A 123 8.64 -2.29 6.84
N SER A 124 7.72 -1.56 6.22
CA SER A 124 6.73 -0.77 6.95
C SER A 124 5.58 -1.64 7.42
N ASP A 125 5.05 -1.32 8.60
CA ASP A 125 3.82 -1.90 9.13
C ASP A 125 2.59 -1.17 8.56
N ILE A 126 1.40 -1.73 8.81
CA ILE A 126 0.10 -1.09 8.58
C ILE A 126 -0.39 -0.61 9.94
N ASP A 127 -0.43 0.71 10.12
CA ASP A 127 -0.81 1.34 11.39
C ASP A 127 -2.30 1.70 11.39
N LEU A 128 -3.03 1.20 12.38
CA LEU A 128 -4.45 1.47 12.63
C LEU A 128 -4.64 2.07 14.01
N ALA A 129 -5.40 3.14 14.11
CA ALA A 129 -5.90 3.67 15.37
C ALA A 129 -7.38 3.29 15.55
N ALA A 130 -7.72 2.68 16.67
CA ALA A 130 -9.07 2.39 17.09
C ALA A 130 -9.43 3.30 18.27
N ILE A 131 -10.33 4.24 18.04
CA ILE A 131 -10.74 5.27 19.02
C ILE A 131 -12.07 4.89 19.64
N ASN A 132 -12.33 5.33 20.86
CA ASN A 132 -13.52 5.03 21.68
C ASN A 132 -13.61 3.55 22.08
N ILE A 133 -12.46 2.90 22.27
CA ILE A 133 -12.38 1.49 22.69
C ILE A 133 -11.20 1.27 23.65
N LYS A 134 -11.37 0.35 24.59
CA LYS A 134 -10.28 -0.23 25.35
C LYS A 134 -9.55 -1.28 24.50
N TYR A 135 -8.33 -1.59 24.89
CA TYR A 135 -7.53 -2.62 24.20
C TYR A 135 -8.33 -3.92 24.02
N LYS A 136 -8.28 -4.45 22.81
CA LYS A 136 -8.85 -5.73 22.43
C LYS A 136 -7.84 -6.50 21.60
N GLU A 137 -7.59 -7.75 21.99
CA GLU A 137 -6.77 -8.65 21.18
C GLU A 137 -7.54 -9.07 19.91
N LEU A 138 -6.87 -9.00 18.77
CA LEU A 138 -7.43 -9.33 17.45
C LEU A 138 -6.52 -10.34 16.75
N ASP A 139 -7.09 -11.38 16.18
CA ASP A 139 -6.34 -12.29 15.30
C ASP A 139 -6.27 -11.70 13.87
N LEU A 140 -5.14 -11.08 13.58
CA LEU A 140 -4.87 -10.39 12.31
C LEU A 140 -4.01 -11.22 11.35
N LYS A 141 -3.54 -12.41 11.74
CA LYS A 141 -2.59 -13.24 10.99
C LYS A 141 -3.01 -13.47 9.53
N LYS A 142 -4.29 -13.76 9.30
CA LYS A 142 -4.84 -13.96 7.94
C LYS A 142 -4.63 -12.74 7.06
N PHE A 143 -4.88 -11.55 7.60
CA PHE A 143 -4.77 -10.28 6.87
C PHE A 143 -3.31 -9.90 6.66
N GLU A 144 -2.46 -10.12 7.66
CA GLU A 144 -1.01 -9.90 7.56
C GLU A 144 -0.38 -10.75 6.46
N GLN A 145 -0.80 -12.02 6.32
CA GLN A 145 -0.34 -12.89 5.25
C GLN A 145 -0.77 -12.41 3.86
N ILE A 146 -2.02 -11.95 3.71
CA ILE A 146 -2.53 -11.46 2.42
C ILE A 146 -1.89 -10.13 2.03
N LEU A 147 -1.71 -9.23 3.01
CA LEU A 147 -1.16 -7.89 2.79
C LEU A 147 0.37 -7.88 2.77
N GLU A 148 1.01 -9.00 3.16
CA GLU A 148 2.47 -9.13 3.32
C GLU A 148 3.06 -8.03 4.22
N ARG A 149 2.30 -7.66 5.25
CA ARG A 149 2.63 -6.60 6.22
C ARG A 149 2.12 -6.97 7.60
N LYS A 150 2.88 -6.59 8.60
CA LYS A 150 2.40 -6.60 9.97
C LYS A 150 1.33 -5.52 10.15
N ILE A 151 0.29 -5.82 10.93
CA ILE A 151 -0.79 -4.89 11.23
C ILE A 151 -0.73 -4.53 12.71
N ILE A 152 -0.60 -3.25 13.00
CA ILE A 152 -0.57 -2.72 14.37
C ILE A 152 -1.86 -1.95 14.62
N VAL A 153 -2.65 -2.41 15.61
CA VAL A 153 -3.89 -1.74 16.03
C VAL A 153 -3.67 -1.12 17.40
N ASN A 154 -3.58 0.20 17.44
CA ASN A 154 -3.46 0.98 18.66
C ASN A 154 -4.85 1.42 19.14
N SER A 155 -5.24 1.02 20.35
CA SER A 155 -6.56 1.32 20.94
C SER A 155 -6.47 2.49 21.91
N TYR A 156 -7.40 3.44 21.79
CA TYR A 156 -7.49 4.63 22.62
C TYR A 156 -8.92 4.84 23.09
N GLU A 157 -9.11 5.19 24.37
CA GLU A 157 -10.43 5.47 24.94
C GLU A 157 -11.03 6.79 24.42
N SER A 158 -10.20 7.74 24.00
CA SER A 158 -10.61 8.97 23.34
C SER A 158 -9.43 9.65 22.65
N PHE A 159 -9.68 10.56 21.73
CA PHE A 159 -8.64 11.40 21.10
C PHE A 159 -7.83 12.20 22.14
N LYS A 160 -8.47 12.63 23.24
CA LYS A 160 -7.83 13.43 24.30
C LYS A 160 -6.71 12.69 25.06
N LYS A 161 -6.67 11.36 24.97
CA LYS A 161 -5.64 10.52 25.62
C LYS A 161 -4.44 10.23 24.72
N ILE A 162 -4.41 10.78 23.51
CA ILE A 162 -3.34 10.56 22.53
C ILE A 162 -2.34 11.72 22.61
N ASP A 163 -1.06 11.39 22.59
CA ASP A 163 0.01 12.41 22.47
C ASP A 163 -0.20 13.28 21.23
N THR A 164 0.08 14.57 21.34
CA THR A 164 -0.21 15.56 20.28
C THR A 164 0.45 15.23 18.95
N HIS A 165 1.71 14.76 18.95
CA HIS A 165 2.42 14.41 17.71
C HIS A 165 1.79 13.19 17.04
N LEU A 166 1.46 12.18 17.83
CA LEU A 166 0.79 11.00 17.34
C LEU A 166 -0.64 11.30 16.88
N LEU A 167 -1.37 12.15 17.61
CA LEU A 167 -2.72 12.60 17.23
C LEU A 167 -2.69 13.29 15.86
N ASN A 168 -1.77 14.20 15.64
CA ASN A 168 -1.61 14.87 14.34
C ASN A 168 -1.35 13.87 13.20
N ASN A 169 -0.54 12.83 13.45
CA ASN A 169 -0.30 11.78 12.46
C ASN A 169 -1.57 10.96 12.18
N ILE A 170 -2.32 10.60 13.21
CA ILE A 170 -3.59 9.88 13.08
C ILE A 170 -4.64 10.71 12.32
N LEU A 171 -4.75 12.01 12.62
CA LEU A 171 -5.71 12.91 11.97
C LEU A 171 -5.39 13.17 10.48
N ASN A 172 -4.14 13.02 10.07
CA ASN A 172 -3.72 13.04 8.66
C ASN A 172 -3.98 11.71 7.92
N GLY A 173 -4.51 10.71 8.62
CA GLY A 173 -4.82 9.40 8.08
C GLY A 173 -6.13 9.33 7.29
N ILE A 174 -6.61 8.12 7.07
CA ILE A 174 -7.84 7.80 6.34
C ILE A 174 -8.82 7.16 7.31
N VAL A 175 -9.97 7.77 7.50
CA VAL A 175 -11.05 7.19 8.31
C VAL A 175 -11.65 6.01 7.55
N LEU A 176 -11.45 4.79 8.07
CA LEU A 176 -12.03 3.57 7.51
C LEU A 176 -13.44 3.32 8.05
N LYS A 177 -13.72 3.76 9.29
CA LYS A 177 -14.99 3.60 9.98
C LYS A 177 -15.21 4.70 11.00
N GLY A 178 -16.47 5.09 11.21
CA GLY A 178 -16.87 6.08 12.21
C GLY A 178 -16.64 7.51 11.75
N ALA A 179 -16.49 8.41 12.71
CA ALA A 179 -16.25 9.84 12.51
C ALA A 179 -15.23 10.35 13.52
N ILE A 180 -14.57 11.46 13.20
CA ILE A 180 -13.68 12.18 14.10
C ILE A 180 -14.54 13.15 14.92
N ASP A 181 -14.54 12.96 16.24
CA ASP A 181 -15.16 13.83 17.23
C ASP A 181 -14.11 14.16 18.30
N LEU A 182 -13.64 15.42 18.38
CA LEU A 182 -12.50 15.91 19.16
C LEU A 182 -12.92 16.55 20.49
#